data_9fc60a507f738859fdff9f07ca3918b0
#
_entry.id   9fc60a507f738859fdff9f07ca3918b0
#
_cell.length_a   1.000
_cell.length_b   1.000
_cell.length_c   1.000
_cell.angle_alpha   90.00
_cell.angle_beta   90.00
_cell.angle_gamma   90.00
#
_symmetry.space_group_name_H-M   'P 1'
#
loop_
_entity.id
_entity.type
_entity.pdbx_description
1 polymer ?
#
loop_
_entity_poly.entity_id
_entity_poly.type
_entity_poly.pdbx_seq_one_letter_code
_entity_poly.pdbx_strand_id
1 'polypeptide(L)'
;MIRLLVSFFLFPSLLFSQTIDLRNINYSKYSKEDLAIERQYDFIETDCNQFQFFTSESPNWQHLFEEIQQMILKKDRKLNFYHIGGSHIQADIYTHDFRTFLQTNWPGLNGDRGLVFPFDLAKTNNPSNYHFSSPNLWKSYRSVTDRSEDLDFGITGAAIKCADSIVTINFKHMRSMVKPPFNQLRIYHNTGEFPYDLNFGNQELLVVEIFHHDELGYSDITFTDYIDSLDLQFVKNIAEEYTLEIYGFELMNELPGITYNAIGINGAGLYTYLGNEHFLRDLRIHPPDLFVFSVGTNDAYTSYASFNPLVYKSNLESLMKMILSVNPKCALLLTVPNDNQFHNTPNKNTERQRQVIIQLAQQYQMPIWDFYGIMGELGSSLIWKKNGLMKSDYVHFTSVGYHLKGTLLINAFTKYLSAFEEMRK
;
A
#
# COMPACT_ATOMS: atom_id res chain seq x y z
N MET A 1 54.94 47.51 16.47
CA MET A 1 53.67 47.12 17.11
C MET A 1 52.51 47.61 16.22
N ILE A 2 52.09 46.79 15.26
CA ILE A 2 51.04 47.13 14.28
C ILE A 2 49.80 46.35 14.72
N ARG A 3 48.78 47.09 15.13
CA ARG A 3 47.43 46.51 15.45
C ARG A 3 46.64 46.36 14.15
N LEU A 4 46.37 45.12 13.75
CA LEU A 4 45.42 44.81 12.71
C LEU A 4 44.00 44.93 13.31
N LEU A 5 43.23 45.88 12.78
CA LEU A 5 41.80 45.98 13.00
C LEU A 5 41.10 45.00 12.02
N VAL A 6 40.53 43.95 12.55
CA VAL A 6 39.64 43.04 11.79
C VAL A 6 38.22 43.59 11.92
N SER A 7 37.72 44.20 10.84
CA SER A 7 36.32 44.62 10.74
C SER A 7 35.45 43.40 10.42
N PHE A 8 34.63 42.99 11.38
CA PHE A 8 33.53 42.03 11.14
C PHE A 8 32.41 42.75 10.40
N PHE A 9 32.26 42.45 9.13
CA PHE A 9 31.03 42.75 8.40
C PHE A 9 29.98 41.72 8.76
N LEU A 10 29.05 42.13 9.64
CA LEU A 10 27.77 41.43 9.83
C LEU A 10 26.93 41.70 8.58
N PHE A 11 26.87 40.72 7.68
CA PHE A 11 25.79 40.68 6.69
C PHE A 11 24.50 40.29 7.41
N PRO A 12 23.46 41.15 7.40
CA PRO A 12 22.13 40.66 7.81
C PRO A 12 21.69 39.65 6.75
N SER A 13 21.63 38.38 7.13
CA SER A 13 20.88 37.38 6.40
C SER A 13 19.40 37.77 6.42
N LEU A 14 18.99 38.52 5.40
CA LEU A 14 17.57 38.67 5.06
C LEU A 14 17.08 37.28 4.68
N LEU A 15 16.59 36.53 5.68
CA LEU A 15 15.67 35.42 5.48
C LEU A 15 14.42 36.02 4.83
N PHE A 16 14.42 36.10 3.50
CA PHE A 16 13.14 36.16 2.78
C PHE A 16 12.39 34.87 3.08
N SER A 17 11.56 34.90 4.10
CA SER A 17 10.44 34.03 4.19
C SER A 17 9.59 34.31 2.96
N GLN A 18 9.86 33.63 1.85
CA GLN A 18 8.88 33.53 0.79
C GLN A 18 7.66 32.87 1.41
N THR A 19 6.66 33.66 1.71
CA THR A 19 5.31 33.16 1.95
C THR A 19 4.88 32.49 0.65
N ILE A 20 5.07 31.17 0.58
CA ILE A 20 4.63 30.37 -0.57
C ILE A 20 3.11 30.48 -0.60
N ASP A 21 2.58 31.02 -1.69
CA ASP A 21 1.14 31.19 -1.86
C ASP A 21 0.49 29.81 -2.08
N LEU A 22 -0.04 29.26 -1.00
CA LEU A 22 -0.72 27.96 -0.98
C LEU A 22 -1.97 27.93 -1.88
N ARG A 23 -2.47 29.10 -2.31
CA ARG A 23 -3.71 29.24 -3.11
C ARG A 23 -3.61 28.71 -4.53
N ASN A 24 -2.42 28.34 -5.01
CA ASN A 24 -2.18 27.90 -6.37
C ASN A 24 -1.65 26.47 -6.48
N ILE A 25 -1.75 25.66 -5.41
CA ILE A 25 -1.38 24.24 -5.51
C ILE A 25 -2.46 23.53 -6.33
N ASN A 26 -2.08 23.06 -7.51
CA ASN A 26 -2.95 22.17 -8.29
C ASN A 26 -2.83 20.75 -7.71
N TYR A 27 -3.83 20.33 -6.93
CA TYR A 27 -3.89 19.01 -6.34
C TYR A 27 -4.21 17.91 -7.36
N SER A 28 -4.74 18.28 -8.53
CA SER A 28 -5.05 17.31 -9.59
C SER A 28 -4.66 17.85 -10.96
N LYS A 29 -3.78 17.15 -11.65
CA LYS A 29 -3.55 17.36 -13.08
C LYS A 29 -4.52 16.56 -13.94
N TYR A 30 -5.38 15.73 -13.32
CA TYR A 30 -6.41 14.99 -14.03
C TYR A 30 -7.46 15.96 -14.54
N SER A 31 -7.72 15.86 -15.85
CA SER A 31 -8.61 16.76 -16.54
C SER A 31 -10.07 16.48 -16.19
N LYS A 32 -10.96 17.39 -16.59
CA LYS A 32 -12.41 17.14 -16.53
C LYS A 32 -12.85 15.88 -17.31
N GLU A 33 -12.01 15.38 -18.21
CA GLU A 33 -12.27 14.17 -18.99
C GLU A 33 -12.13 12.91 -18.13
N ASP A 34 -11.14 12.86 -17.21
CA ASP A 34 -11.00 11.75 -16.26
C ASP A 34 -12.17 11.70 -15.27
N LEU A 35 -12.68 12.86 -14.87
CA LEU A 35 -13.90 12.97 -14.06
C LEU A 35 -15.18 12.58 -14.84
N ALA A 36 -15.15 12.63 -16.18
CA ALA A 36 -16.28 12.25 -17.01
C ALA A 36 -16.50 10.72 -17.04
N ILE A 37 -15.49 9.91 -16.72
CA ILE A 37 -15.61 8.45 -16.65
C ILE A 37 -16.64 8.03 -15.60
N GLU A 38 -16.72 8.73 -14.46
CA GLU A 38 -17.77 8.49 -13.47
C GLU A 38 -19.17 8.66 -14.05
N ARG A 39 -19.35 9.65 -14.92
CA ARG A 39 -20.63 9.99 -15.54
C ARG A 39 -21.01 9.08 -16.71
N GLN A 40 -20.10 8.21 -17.14
CA GLN A 40 -20.37 7.26 -18.23
C GLN A 40 -21.41 6.21 -17.81
N TYR A 41 -21.57 5.99 -16.50
CA TYR A 41 -22.44 4.99 -15.94
C TYR A 41 -23.46 5.65 -14.99
N ASP A 42 -24.70 5.76 -15.42
CA ASP A 42 -25.82 6.44 -14.71
C ASP A 42 -26.26 5.74 -13.41
N PHE A 43 -25.80 4.52 -13.19
CA PHE A 43 -26.05 3.74 -11.98
C PHE A 43 -25.00 3.92 -10.88
N ILE A 44 -23.97 4.71 -11.11
CA ILE A 44 -22.95 5.03 -10.10
C ILE A 44 -23.41 6.25 -9.30
N GLU A 45 -23.48 6.10 -7.99
CA GLU A 45 -23.84 7.18 -7.07
C GLU A 45 -22.65 8.14 -6.87
N THR A 46 -22.36 8.96 -7.90
CA THR A 46 -21.17 9.82 -7.94
C THR A 46 -21.16 10.90 -6.86
N ASP A 47 -22.32 11.33 -6.37
CA ASP A 47 -22.45 12.26 -5.27
C ASP A 47 -21.99 11.65 -3.93
N CYS A 48 -22.05 10.30 -3.82
CA CYS A 48 -21.52 9.55 -2.69
C CYS A 48 -20.01 9.34 -2.77
N ASN A 49 -19.38 9.59 -3.94
CA ASN A 49 -17.96 9.33 -4.15
C ASN A 49 -17.08 10.41 -3.53
N GLN A 50 -16.91 10.31 -2.21
CA GLN A 50 -16.03 11.16 -1.40
C GLN A 50 -15.59 10.42 -0.14
N PHE A 51 -14.57 10.90 0.54
CA PHE A 51 -14.28 10.47 1.90
C PHE A 51 -15.30 11.10 2.84
N GLN A 52 -16.13 10.27 3.46
CA GLN A 52 -17.20 10.71 4.33
C GLN A 52 -16.68 10.85 5.76
N PHE A 53 -16.58 12.09 6.23
CA PHE A 53 -16.25 12.45 7.61
C PHE A 53 -17.52 12.55 8.44
N PHE A 54 -17.50 12.06 9.68
CA PHE A 54 -18.65 12.08 10.60
C PHE A 54 -18.54 13.15 11.69
N THR A 55 -17.36 13.77 11.80
CA THR A 55 -17.07 14.84 12.76
C THR A 55 -16.37 15.98 12.05
N SER A 56 -16.50 17.20 12.57
CA SER A 56 -15.73 18.36 12.08
C SER A 56 -14.25 18.28 12.44
N GLU A 57 -13.89 17.44 13.39
CA GLU A 57 -12.52 17.26 13.87
C GLU A 57 -12.03 15.86 13.48
N SER A 58 -10.98 15.81 12.69
CA SER A 58 -10.26 14.60 12.30
C SER A 58 -8.76 14.92 12.32
N PRO A 59 -8.14 14.99 13.52
CA PRO A 59 -6.79 15.55 13.67
C PRO A 59 -5.72 14.82 12.86
N ASN A 60 -5.80 13.49 12.76
CA ASN A 60 -4.83 12.73 11.96
C ASN A 60 -4.97 13.01 10.45
N TRP A 61 -6.18 13.28 9.97
CA TRP A 61 -6.42 13.64 8.58
C TRP A 61 -6.01 15.09 8.28
N GLN A 62 -6.16 16.00 9.24
CA GLN A 62 -5.60 17.35 9.15
C GLN A 62 -4.07 17.30 9.10
N HIS A 63 -3.46 16.50 9.97
CA HIS A 63 -2.02 16.28 9.97
C HIS A 63 -1.52 15.70 8.64
N LEU A 64 -2.19 14.67 8.10
CA LEU A 64 -1.87 14.10 6.79
C LEU A 64 -1.92 15.16 5.68
N PHE A 65 -2.96 16.00 5.68
CA PHE A 65 -3.08 17.08 4.71
C PHE A 65 -1.89 18.06 4.81
N GLU A 66 -1.50 18.43 6.02
CA GLU A 66 -0.35 19.31 6.27
C GLU A 66 0.96 18.69 5.78
N GLU A 67 1.17 17.40 6.03
CA GLU A 67 2.36 16.69 5.56
C GLU A 67 2.39 16.60 4.03
N ILE A 68 1.26 16.33 3.38
CA ILE A 68 1.16 16.34 1.90
C ILE A 68 1.47 17.75 1.35
N GLN A 69 0.92 18.80 1.96
CA GLN A 69 1.23 20.18 1.54
C GLN A 69 2.72 20.49 1.68
N GLN A 70 3.32 20.14 2.84
CA GLN A 70 4.75 20.37 3.06
C GLN A 70 5.62 19.59 2.06
N MET A 71 5.24 18.34 1.78
CA MET A 71 5.91 17.53 0.76
C MET A 71 5.86 18.20 -0.62
N ILE A 72 4.68 18.67 -1.04
CA ILE A 72 4.51 19.34 -2.34
C ILE A 72 5.33 20.62 -2.43
N LEU A 73 5.35 21.42 -1.37
CA LEU A 73 6.00 22.72 -1.34
C LEU A 73 7.52 22.62 -1.22
N LYS A 74 8.00 21.78 -0.33
CA LYS A 74 9.45 21.70 0.01
C LYS A 74 10.18 20.63 -0.76
N LYS A 75 9.51 19.58 -1.21
CA LYS A 75 10.10 18.40 -1.86
C LYS A 75 11.26 17.80 -1.04
N ASP A 76 11.08 17.74 0.30
CA ASP A 76 12.10 17.39 1.26
C ASP A 76 11.78 16.13 2.07
N ARG A 77 10.67 15.47 1.80
CA ARG A 77 10.18 14.32 2.60
C ARG A 77 9.48 13.27 1.77
N LYS A 78 9.40 12.11 2.36
CA LYS A 78 8.66 10.95 1.87
C LYS A 78 7.53 10.63 2.82
N LEU A 79 6.37 10.25 2.29
CA LEU A 79 5.22 9.78 3.05
C LEU A 79 4.94 8.32 2.72
N ASN A 80 4.64 7.52 3.73
CA ASN A 80 4.36 6.09 3.60
C ASN A 80 2.87 5.80 3.67
N PHE A 81 2.29 5.40 2.55
CA PHE A 81 0.90 5.00 2.44
C PHE A 81 0.81 3.48 2.33
N TYR A 82 -0.03 2.88 3.16
CA TYR A 82 -0.31 1.44 3.14
C TYR A 82 -1.76 1.18 2.80
N HIS A 83 -2.01 0.20 1.96
CA HIS A 83 -3.34 -0.23 1.57
C HIS A 83 -3.42 -1.75 1.64
N ILE A 84 -4.10 -2.28 2.64
CA ILE A 84 -4.23 -3.73 2.83
C ILE A 84 -5.57 -4.26 2.36
N GLY A 85 -5.58 -5.53 1.94
CA GLY A 85 -6.83 -6.21 1.55
C GLY A 85 -6.62 -7.64 1.09
N GLY A 86 -7.66 -8.17 0.44
CA GLY A 86 -7.65 -9.50 -0.14
C GLY A 86 -7.22 -9.51 -1.61
N SER A 87 -7.89 -10.33 -2.41
CA SER A 87 -7.63 -10.52 -3.85
C SER A 87 -7.75 -9.23 -4.68
N HIS A 88 -8.59 -8.30 -4.28
CA HIS A 88 -8.74 -7.01 -4.97
C HIS A 88 -7.47 -6.16 -4.87
N ILE A 89 -6.74 -6.24 -3.74
CA ILE A 89 -5.47 -5.54 -3.55
C ILE A 89 -4.32 -6.34 -4.16
N GLN A 90 -4.31 -7.69 -4.04
CA GLN A 90 -3.30 -8.52 -4.69
C GLN A 90 -3.28 -8.35 -6.21
N ALA A 91 -4.42 -8.09 -6.84
CA ALA A 91 -4.49 -7.81 -8.28
C ALA A 91 -3.70 -6.55 -8.69
N ASP A 92 -3.51 -5.63 -7.78
CA ASP A 92 -2.80 -4.34 -7.91
C ASP A 92 -3.15 -3.60 -9.21
N ILE A 93 -4.46 -3.54 -9.55
CA ILE A 93 -4.96 -2.78 -10.72
C ILE A 93 -5.39 -1.40 -10.26
N TYR A 94 -6.47 -1.29 -9.47
CA TYR A 94 -6.95 0.01 -9.01
C TYR A 94 -5.99 0.68 -8.01
N THR A 95 -5.25 -0.10 -7.24
CA THR A 95 -4.18 0.36 -6.36
C THR A 95 -2.98 0.86 -7.16
N HIS A 96 -2.68 0.25 -8.30
CA HIS A 96 -1.66 0.73 -9.22
C HIS A 96 -2.06 2.07 -9.88
N ASP A 97 -3.32 2.24 -10.25
CA ASP A 97 -3.83 3.52 -10.77
C ASP A 97 -3.66 4.63 -9.72
N PHE A 98 -4.04 4.34 -8.47
CA PHE A 98 -3.88 5.29 -7.38
C PHE A 98 -2.42 5.58 -7.06
N ARG A 99 -1.54 4.57 -7.06
CA ARG A 99 -0.08 4.76 -6.94
C ARG A 99 0.46 5.65 -8.05
N THR A 100 0.06 5.38 -9.29
CA THR A 100 0.46 6.17 -10.46
C THR A 100 0.06 7.62 -10.31
N PHE A 101 -1.18 7.88 -9.88
CA PHE A 101 -1.65 9.23 -9.56
C PHE A 101 -0.76 9.89 -8.50
N LEU A 102 -0.55 9.26 -7.35
CA LEU A 102 0.26 9.81 -6.25
C LEU A 102 1.70 10.15 -6.67
N GLN A 103 2.28 9.35 -7.55
CA GLN A 103 3.69 9.47 -7.98
C GLN A 103 3.90 10.32 -9.24
N THR A 104 2.83 10.73 -9.94
CA THR A 104 2.94 11.54 -11.16
C THR A 104 2.21 12.87 -11.10
N ASN A 105 1.33 13.05 -10.11
CA ASN A 105 0.49 14.23 -10.03
C ASN A 105 1.29 15.51 -9.73
N TRP A 106 2.36 15.39 -8.97
CA TRP A 106 3.19 16.52 -8.57
C TRP A 106 4.61 16.38 -9.13
N PRO A 107 5.07 17.31 -9.98
CA PRO A 107 6.40 17.22 -10.60
C PRO A 107 7.53 17.14 -9.58
N GLY A 108 8.39 16.14 -9.73
CA GLY A 108 9.55 15.91 -8.86
C GLY A 108 9.25 15.23 -7.52
N LEU A 109 8.05 14.65 -7.39
CA LEU A 109 7.63 13.86 -6.23
C LEU A 109 7.29 12.43 -6.68
N ASN A 110 8.31 11.63 -6.90
CA ASN A 110 8.14 10.28 -7.45
C ASN A 110 7.90 9.22 -6.36
N GLY A 111 8.55 9.35 -5.19
CA GLY A 111 8.51 8.32 -4.14
C GLY A 111 9.08 6.98 -4.60
N ASP A 112 8.75 5.91 -3.87
CA ASP A 112 9.25 4.55 -4.09
C ASP A 112 8.20 3.62 -4.68
N ARG A 113 8.66 2.48 -5.22
CA ARG A 113 7.75 1.36 -5.49
C ARG A 113 7.22 0.76 -4.17
N GLY A 114 8.07 0.73 -3.15
CA GLY A 114 7.79 0.12 -1.86
C GLY A 114 7.73 -1.41 -1.91
N LEU A 115 6.89 -2.00 -1.07
CA LEU A 115 6.77 -3.45 -0.89
C LEU A 115 6.26 -4.16 -2.15
N VAL A 116 6.90 -5.27 -2.47
CA VAL A 116 6.51 -6.24 -3.51
C VAL A 116 6.72 -7.66 -2.97
N PHE A 117 5.86 -8.58 -3.38
CA PHE A 117 6.02 -9.99 -3.06
C PHE A 117 6.11 -10.81 -4.36
N PRO A 118 6.97 -11.85 -4.44
CA PRO A 118 7.17 -12.64 -5.65
C PRO A 118 6.03 -13.66 -5.86
N PHE A 119 4.82 -13.18 -6.17
CA PHE A 119 3.64 -14.02 -6.37
C PHE A 119 3.79 -15.02 -7.52
N ASP A 120 4.62 -14.70 -8.55
CA ASP A 120 4.96 -15.65 -9.62
C ASP A 120 5.64 -16.91 -9.05
N LEU A 121 6.60 -16.73 -8.15
CA LEU A 121 7.34 -17.83 -7.52
C LEU A 121 6.44 -18.59 -6.52
N ALA A 122 5.49 -17.91 -5.93
CA ALA A 122 4.47 -18.51 -5.07
C ALA A 122 3.34 -19.22 -5.86
N LYS A 123 3.38 -19.22 -7.19
CA LYS A 123 2.39 -19.84 -8.09
C LYS A 123 0.96 -19.38 -7.83
N THR A 124 0.80 -18.08 -7.57
CA THR A 124 -0.49 -17.41 -7.39
C THR A 124 -0.59 -16.20 -8.31
N ASN A 125 -1.72 -15.48 -8.30
CA ASN A 125 -1.94 -14.33 -9.17
C ASN A 125 -0.91 -13.22 -8.90
N ASN A 126 -0.04 -12.95 -9.86
CA ASN A 126 0.91 -11.84 -9.80
C ASN A 126 0.28 -10.55 -10.36
N PRO A 127 0.54 -9.40 -9.76
CA PRO A 127 0.27 -8.11 -10.38
C PRO A 127 0.91 -7.99 -11.77
N SER A 128 0.23 -7.30 -12.69
CA SER A 128 0.74 -7.18 -14.07
C SER A 128 1.86 -6.15 -14.23
N ASN A 129 2.16 -5.37 -13.18
CA ASN A 129 3.12 -4.26 -13.23
C ASN A 129 4.56 -4.64 -12.85
N TYR A 130 4.78 -5.86 -12.36
CA TYR A 130 6.12 -6.43 -12.12
C TYR A 130 6.12 -7.95 -12.32
N HIS A 131 7.30 -8.51 -12.41
CA HIS A 131 7.49 -9.95 -12.60
C HIS A 131 8.74 -10.43 -11.85
N PHE A 132 8.59 -11.57 -11.16
CA PHE A 132 9.70 -12.31 -10.59
C PHE A 132 9.88 -13.63 -11.35
N SER A 133 11.13 -14.04 -11.56
CA SER A 133 11.47 -15.36 -12.11
C SER A 133 12.63 -15.98 -11.37
N SER A 134 12.68 -17.30 -11.37
CA SER A 134 13.73 -18.09 -10.71
C SER A 134 13.83 -19.46 -11.38
N PRO A 135 15.04 -20.02 -11.57
CA PRO A 135 15.20 -21.40 -12.01
C PRO A 135 14.96 -22.41 -10.87
N ASN A 136 14.96 -21.95 -9.61
CA ASN A 136 14.83 -22.80 -8.42
C ASN A 136 13.38 -23.21 -8.18
N LEU A 137 13.19 -24.27 -7.39
CA LEU A 137 11.89 -24.75 -6.96
C LEU A 137 11.51 -24.11 -5.61
N TRP A 138 10.43 -23.38 -5.61
CA TRP A 138 9.91 -22.69 -4.43
C TRP A 138 8.70 -23.42 -3.84
N LYS A 139 8.67 -23.53 -2.51
CA LYS A 139 7.46 -23.81 -1.75
C LYS A 139 6.87 -22.49 -1.30
N SER A 140 5.56 -22.35 -1.41
CA SER A 140 4.86 -21.11 -1.03
C SER A 140 3.88 -21.35 0.10
N TYR A 141 3.73 -20.36 0.96
CA TYR A 141 2.85 -20.38 2.12
C TYR A 141 2.10 -19.05 2.21
N ARG A 142 0.87 -19.09 2.67
CA ARG A 142 0.01 -17.92 2.85
C ARG A 142 -0.65 -17.98 4.21
N SER A 143 -0.64 -16.89 4.95
CA SER A 143 -1.23 -16.79 6.28
C SER A 143 -2.77 -16.99 6.30
N VAL A 144 -3.41 -17.06 5.12
CA VAL A 144 -4.84 -17.42 4.97
C VAL A 144 -5.07 -18.91 5.19
N THR A 145 -4.18 -19.77 4.70
CA THR A 145 -4.37 -21.24 4.65
C THR A 145 -3.34 -22.00 5.48
N ASP A 146 -2.12 -21.47 5.59
CA ASP A 146 -0.98 -22.17 6.15
C ASP A 146 -0.61 -21.53 7.50
N ARG A 147 -1.17 -22.06 8.59
CA ARG A 147 -0.93 -21.59 9.95
C ARG A 147 -0.41 -22.73 10.81
N SER A 148 0.84 -23.10 10.60
CA SER A 148 1.57 -23.99 11.51
C SER A 148 2.48 -23.16 12.41
N GLU A 149 2.87 -23.73 13.56
CA GLU A 149 3.79 -23.09 14.53
C GLU A 149 5.19 -22.80 13.94
N ASP A 150 5.53 -23.44 12.80
CA ASP A 150 6.81 -23.27 12.12
C ASP A 150 6.79 -22.21 11.00
N LEU A 151 5.70 -21.44 10.87
CA LEU A 151 5.51 -20.48 9.79
C LEU A 151 5.28 -19.09 10.34
N ASP A 152 6.29 -18.25 10.24
CA ASP A 152 6.16 -16.83 10.51
C ASP A 152 5.74 -16.08 9.24
N PHE A 153 4.96 -15.01 9.41
CA PHE A 153 4.55 -14.16 8.31
C PHE A 153 4.81 -12.69 8.64
N GLY A 154 5.43 -12.01 7.68
CA GLY A 154 5.60 -10.56 7.71
C GLY A 154 4.33 -9.81 7.31
N ILE A 155 4.49 -8.51 7.05
CA ILE A 155 3.40 -7.61 6.65
C ILE A 155 2.72 -8.08 5.36
N THR A 156 3.43 -8.74 4.45
CA THR A 156 2.87 -9.27 3.19
C THR A 156 1.93 -10.45 3.42
N GLY A 157 2.02 -11.15 4.55
CA GLY A 157 1.23 -12.33 4.90
C GLY A 157 1.46 -13.54 3.99
N ALA A 158 2.57 -13.55 3.29
CA ALA A 158 2.98 -14.64 2.42
C ALA A 158 4.48 -14.92 2.58
N ALA A 159 4.90 -16.14 2.30
CA ALA A 159 6.29 -16.57 2.34
C ALA A 159 6.59 -17.54 1.18
N ILE A 160 7.81 -17.48 0.67
CA ILE A 160 8.37 -18.51 -0.20
C ILE A 160 9.63 -19.09 0.42
N LYS A 161 9.82 -20.41 0.26
CA LYS A 161 10.96 -21.13 0.85
C LYS A 161 11.70 -21.93 -0.22
N CYS A 162 13.03 -21.90 -0.15
CA CYS A 162 13.92 -22.69 -1.02
C CYS A 162 15.09 -23.25 -0.20
N ALA A 163 15.39 -24.54 -0.37
CA ALA A 163 16.47 -25.23 0.36
C ALA A 163 17.75 -25.37 -0.46
N ASP A 164 17.78 -24.89 -1.70
CA ASP A 164 18.93 -24.99 -2.58
C ASP A 164 20.12 -24.19 -2.03
N SER A 165 21.34 -24.65 -2.30
CA SER A 165 22.56 -23.95 -1.87
C SER A 165 22.83 -22.69 -2.69
N ILE A 166 22.31 -22.64 -3.91
CA ILE A 166 22.36 -21.46 -4.79
C ILE A 166 20.94 -21.15 -5.24
N VAL A 167 20.47 -19.97 -4.91
CA VAL A 167 19.10 -19.53 -5.22
C VAL A 167 19.18 -18.25 -6.04
N THR A 168 18.57 -18.26 -7.22
CA THR A 168 18.55 -17.10 -8.12
C THR A 168 17.14 -16.51 -8.21
N ILE A 169 17.03 -15.20 -8.07
CA ILE A 169 15.79 -14.44 -8.24
C ILE A 169 16.05 -13.27 -9.17
N ASN A 170 15.24 -13.15 -10.20
CA ASN A 170 15.24 -12.00 -11.10
C ASN A 170 13.95 -11.21 -10.92
N PHE A 171 14.05 -9.89 -10.85
CA PHE A 171 12.93 -8.96 -10.81
C PHE A 171 12.99 -7.99 -11.97
N LYS A 172 11.85 -7.61 -12.52
CA LYS A 172 11.71 -6.52 -13.48
C LYS A 172 10.37 -5.84 -13.39
N HIS A 173 10.35 -4.54 -13.59
CA HIS A 173 9.12 -3.81 -13.85
C HIS A 173 8.52 -4.24 -15.20
N MET A 174 7.18 -4.36 -15.23
CA MET A 174 6.44 -4.74 -16.44
C MET A 174 5.71 -3.53 -17.03
N ARG A 175 4.44 -3.65 -17.32
CA ARG A 175 3.61 -2.67 -18.02
C ARG A 175 3.22 -1.49 -17.12
N SER A 176 4.16 -0.72 -16.65
CA SER A 176 3.87 0.48 -15.87
C SER A 176 4.27 1.72 -16.66
N MET A 177 3.43 2.75 -16.64
CA MET A 177 3.83 4.10 -17.14
C MET A 177 4.85 4.73 -16.20
N VAL A 178 4.83 4.35 -14.92
CA VAL A 178 5.79 4.78 -13.91
C VAL A 178 6.56 3.56 -13.46
N LYS A 179 7.85 3.56 -13.73
CA LYS A 179 8.81 2.56 -13.24
C LYS A 179 9.71 3.28 -12.25
N PRO A 180 9.33 3.40 -10.97
CA PRO A 180 10.18 4.08 -10.00
C PRO A 180 11.50 3.32 -9.93
N PRO A 181 12.62 3.93 -10.36
CA PRO A 181 13.91 3.31 -10.20
C PRO A 181 14.25 3.24 -8.71
N PHE A 182 15.05 2.26 -8.33
CA PHE A 182 15.49 2.10 -6.96
C PHE A 182 17.01 1.98 -6.90
N ASN A 183 17.60 2.50 -5.85
CA ASN A 183 19.01 2.34 -5.52
C ASN A 183 19.19 1.79 -4.09
N GLN A 184 18.09 1.41 -3.46
CA GLN A 184 18.07 0.72 -2.19
C GLN A 184 17.09 -0.46 -2.29
N LEU A 185 17.52 -1.62 -1.82
CA LEU A 185 16.74 -2.84 -1.80
C LEU A 185 16.73 -3.40 -0.40
N ARG A 186 15.55 -3.70 0.14
CA ARG A 186 15.41 -4.50 1.36
C ARG A 186 14.81 -5.85 1.01
N ILE A 187 15.38 -6.89 1.59
CA ILE A 187 14.92 -8.28 1.47
C ILE A 187 14.48 -8.74 2.84
N TYR A 188 13.19 -9.02 3.03
CA TYR A 188 12.65 -9.58 4.26
C TYR A 188 12.80 -11.10 4.23
N HIS A 189 13.50 -11.66 5.23
CA HIS A 189 13.83 -13.09 5.33
C HIS A 189 13.69 -13.61 6.75
N ASN A 190 14.06 -14.85 7.00
CA ASN A 190 14.07 -15.41 8.36
C ASN A 190 14.97 -14.60 9.31
N THR A 191 14.58 -14.55 10.59
CA THR A 191 15.41 -14.00 11.67
C THR A 191 16.59 -14.90 11.97
N GLY A 192 17.62 -14.36 12.62
CA GLY A 192 18.88 -15.03 12.93
C GLY A 192 19.97 -14.74 11.90
N GLU A 193 21.16 -15.30 12.11
CA GLU A 193 22.28 -15.15 11.20
C GLU A 193 21.88 -15.52 9.78
N PHE A 194 22.17 -14.63 8.84
CA PHE A 194 21.80 -14.83 7.43
C PHE A 194 22.94 -15.50 6.67
N PRO A 195 22.88 -16.84 6.41
CA PRO A 195 24.01 -17.61 5.93
C PRO A 195 24.11 -17.65 4.42
N TYR A 196 23.94 -16.52 3.76
CA TYR A 196 24.05 -16.36 2.31
C TYR A 196 24.88 -15.15 1.92
N ASP A 197 25.83 -15.35 1.02
CA ASP A 197 26.46 -14.29 0.28
C ASP A 197 25.51 -13.84 -0.84
N LEU A 198 25.37 -12.53 -1.04
CA LEU A 198 24.51 -11.96 -2.06
C LEU A 198 25.35 -11.50 -3.26
N ASN A 199 25.06 -12.02 -4.46
CA ASN A 199 25.68 -11.64 -5.72
C ASN A 199 24.64 -11.01 -6.64
N PHE A 200 25.01 -9.95 -7.37
CA PHE A 200 24.07 -9.12 -8.15
C PHE A 200 24.34 -9.18 -9.66
N GLY A 201 24.98 -10.24 -10.16
CA GLY A 201 25.21 -10.45 -11.58
C GLY A 201 25.83 -9.22 -12.25
N ASN A 202 25.18 -8.69 -13.28
CA ASN A 202 25.68 -7.51 -14.00
C ASN A 202 25.65 -6.21 -13.15
N GLN A 203 24.99 -6.22 -12.01
CA GLN A 203 24.85 -5.07 -11.09
C GLN A 203 25.87 -5.12 -9.93
N GLU A 204 26.73 -6.13 -9.89
CA GLU A 204 27.71 -6.35 -8.80
C GLU A 204 28.61 -5.12 -8.58
N LEU A 205 29.06 -4.47 -9.65
CA LEU A 205 29.90 -3.27 -9.57
C LEU A 205 29.14 -2.04 -9.06
N LEU A 206 27.81 -2.09 -8.99
CA LEU A 206 26.97 -1.00 -8.47
C LEU A 206 26.72 -1.14 -6.96
N VAL A 207 27.01 -2.29 -6.36
CA VAL A 207 26.79 -2.52 -4.92
C VAL A 207 27.80 -1.74 -4.12
N VAL A 208 27.31 -0.89 -3.21
CA VAL A 208 28.12 -0.09 -2.28
C VAL A 208 28.20 -0.75 -0.93
N GLU A 209 27.06 -1.25 -0.44
CA GLU A 209 26.92 -1.76 0.91
C GLU A 209 25.84 -2.85 0.97
N ILE A 210 26.10 -3.86 1.78
CA ILE A 210 25.14 -4.88 2.19
C ILE A 210 25.18 -4.93 3.71
N PHE A 211 24.03 -4.80 4.34
CA PHE A 211 23.88 -4.86 5.79
C PHE A 211 22.78 -5.83 6.19
N HIS A 212 23.12 -6.83 7.02
CA HIS A 212 22.17 -7.81 7.55
C HIS A 212 21.68 -7.40 8.94
N HIS A 213 20.36 -7.34 9.10
CA HIS A 213 19.67 -7.08 10.36
C HIS A 213 19.12 -8.39 10.93
N ASP A 214 19.98 -9.22 11.46
CA ASP A 214 19.69 -10.59 11.87
C ASP A 214 18.51 -10.71 12.84
N GLU A 215 18.45 -9.85 13.86
CA GLU A 215 17.34 -9.85 14.84
C GLU A 215 15.98 -9.48 14.22
N LEU A 216 16.01 -8.66 13.18
CA LEU A 216 14.81 -8.18 12.50
C LEU A 216 14.49 -8.98 11.23
N GLY A 217 15.39 -9.86 10.78
CA GLY A 217 15.18 -10.73 9.63
C GLY A 217 15.02 -9.95 8.31
N TYR A 218 15.93 -9.03 8.02
CA TYR A 218 16.04 -8.41 6.72
C TYR A 218 17.47 -8.00 6.38
N SER A 219 17.72 -7.84 5.09
CA SER A 219 18.99 -7.34 4.57
C SER A 219 18.75 -6.09 3.74
N ASP A 220 19.56 -5.05 3.97
CA ASP A 220 19.58 -3.82 3.19
C ASP A 220 20.76 -3.81 2.24
N ILE A 221 20.51 -3.45 0.99
CA ILE A 221 21.47 -3.34 -0.08
C ILE A 221 21.39 -1.94 -0.68
N THR A 222 22.54 -1.26 -0.82
CA THR A 222 22.63 0.08 -1.44
C THR A 222 23.44 -0.02 -2.72
N PHE A 223 22.93 0.60 -3.79
CA PHE A 223 23.59 0.70 -5.10
C PHE A 223 24.05 2.14 -5.36
N THR A 224 25.13 2.31 -6.14
CA THR A 224 25.63 3.63 -6.57
C THR A 224 24.68 4.33 -7.52
N ASP A 225 23.97 3.58 -8.35
CA ASP A 225 23.08 4.08 -9.38
C ASP A 225 21.66 3.51 -9.24
N TYR A 226 20.70 4.20 -9.85
CA TYR A 226 19.34 3.72 -9.95
C TYR A 226 19.23 2.55 -10.93
N ILE A 227 18.55 1.49 -10.48
CA ILE A 227 18.25 0.30 -11.29
C ILE A 227 16.71 0.13 -11.41
N ASP A 228 16.25 -0.56 -12.44
CA ASP A 228 14.83 -0.87 -12.72
C ASP A 228 14.53 -2.37 -12.77
N SER A 229 15.56 -3.18 -12.59
CA SER A 229 15.54 -4.63 -12.61
C SER A 229 16.56 -5.18 -11.60
N LEU A 230 16.44 -6.45 -11.23
CA LEU A 230 17.32 -7.11 -10.27
C LEU A 230 17.71 -8.47 -10.80
N ASP A 231 19.01 -8.79 -10.74
CA ASP A 231 19.58 -10.12 -10.93
C ASP A 231 20.32 -10.51 -9.66
N LEU A 232 19.62 -11.25 -8.78
CA LEU A 232 20.09 -11.56 -7.43
C LEU A 232 20.30 -13.05 -7.27
N GLN A 233 21.49 -13.42 -6.76
CA GLN A 233 21.82 -14.78 -6.38
C GLN A 233 22.20 -14.83 -4.90
N PHE A 234 21.59 -15.76 -4.17
CA PHE A 234 21.93 -16.13 -2.81
C PHE A 234 22.83 -17.37 -2.89
N VAL A 235 24.03 -17.28 -2.34
CA VAL A 235 24.99 -18.40 -2.28
C VAL A 235 25.20 -18.77 -0.82
N LYS A 236 24.71 -19.96 -0.43
CA LYS A 236 24.84 -20.44 0.94
C LYS A 236 26.30 -20.61 1.33
N ASN A 237 26.72 -19.98 2.42
CA ASN A 237 28.12 -19.95 2.87
C ASN A 237 28.38 -20.84 4.10
N ILE A 238 27.40 -21.65 4.53
CA ILE A 238 27.53 -22.66 5.57
C ILE A 238 27.30 -24.07 5.04
N ALA A 239 27.85 -25.07 5.73
CA ALA A 239 27.70 -26.48 5.36
C ALA A 239 26.38 -27.09 5.87
N GLU A 240 25.79 -26.51 6.91
CA GLU A 240 24.58 -26.99 7.57
C GLU A 240 23.35 -26.83 6.65
N GLU A 241 22.33 -27.65 6.90
CA GLU A 241 21.05 -27.47 6.24
C GLU A 241 20.40 -26.16 6.68
N TYR A 242 20.03 -25.34 5.70
CA TYR A 242 19.32 -24.09 5.93
C TYR A 242 18.34 -23.85 4.79
N THR A 243 17.15 -23.41 5.13
CA THR A 243 16.11 -23.06 4.16
C THR A 243 15.96 -21.54 4.09
N LEU A 244 16.22 -20.98 2.94
CA LEU A 244 15.97 -19.57 2.67
C LEU A 244 14.46 -19.33 2.66
N GLU A 245 14.02 -18.42 3.52
CA GLU A 245 12.64 -17.95 3.58
C GLU A 245 12.59 -16.47 3.19
N ILE A 246 11.72 -16.11 2.26
CA ILE A 246 11.53 -14.74 1.82
C ILE A 246 10.08 -14.32 2.05
N TYR A 247 9.89 -13.21 2.75
CA TYR A 247 8.60 -12.62 3.09
C TYR A 247 8.24 -11.42 2.21
N GLY A 248 9.20 -10.90 1.43
CA GLY A 248 8.98 -9.81 0.48
C GLY A 248 10.25 -9.01 0.19
N PHE A 249 10.10 -8.09 -0.71
CA PHE A 249 11.14 -7.11 -1.09
C PHE A 249 10.59 -5.71 -0.94
N GLU A 250 11.45 -4.75 -0.65
CA GLU A 250 11.11 -3.33 -0.68
C GLU A 250 12.08 -2.60 -1.59
N LEU A 251 11.54 -1.94 -2.61
CA LEU A 251 12.30 -1.23 -3.63
C LEU A 251 12.23 0.25 -3.32
N MET A 252 13.35 0.84 -2.93
CA MET A 252 13.43 2.17 -2.35
C MET A 252 14.40 3.06 -3.11
N ASN A 253 14.24 4.37 -2.92
CA ASN A 253 15.15 5.42 -3.34
C ASN A 253 15.13 6.57 -2.34
N GLU A 254 15.94 7.59 -2.50
CA GLU A 254 15.95 8.78 -1.63
C GLU A 254 15.09 9.94 -2.14
N LEU A 255 14.36 9.76 -3.26
CA LEU A 255 13.54 10.82 -3.84
C LEU A 255 12.32 11.14 -2.96
N PRO A 256 11.95 12.41 -2.82
CA PRO A 256 10.75 12.80 -2.11
C PRO A 256 9.51 12.34 -2.85
N GLY A 257 8.41 12.18 -2.12
CA GLY A 257 7.14 11.77 -2.69
C GLY A 257 6.39 10.77 -1.82
N ILE A 258 5.53 9.97 -2.41
CA ILE A 258 4.70 9.01 -1.69
C ILE A 258 5.12 7.59 -2.07
N THR A 259 5.55 6.82 -1.07
CA THR A 259 5.65 5.37 -1.16
C THR A 259 4.27 4.77 -0.94
N TYR A 260 3.74 4.04 -1.91
CA TYR A 260 2.42 3.44 -1.79
C TYR A 260 2.51 1.91 -1.81
N ASN A 261 2.31 1.32 -0.64
CA ASN A 261 2.40 -0.11 -0.38
C ASN A 261 1.02 -0.77 -0.49
N ALA A 262 0.73 -1.43 -1.63
CA ALA A 262 -0.47 -2.24 -1.80
C ALA A 262 -0.17 -3.68 -1.38
N ILE A 263 -0.77 -4.12 -0.28
CA ILE A 263 -0.52 -5.43 0.34
C ILE A 263 -1.82 -6.21 0.32
N GLY A 264 -1.88 -7.24 -0.52
CA GLY A 264 -3.06 -8.07 -0.65
C GLY A 264 -2.74 -9.54 -0.76
N ILE A 265 -3.59 -10.38 -0.18
CA ILE A 265 -3.49 -11.84 -0.28
C ILE A 265 -4.87 -12.40 -0.62
N ASN A 266 -4.94 -13.23 -1.66
CA ASN A 266 -6.18 -13.89 -2.03
C ASN A 266 -6.80 -14.64 -0.86
N GLY A 267 -8.03 -14.30 -0.53
CA GLY A 267 -8.77 -14.91 0.58
C GLY A 267 -8.54 -14.26 1.95
N ALA A 268 -7.69 -13.22 2.06
CA ALA A 268 -7.43 -12.59 3.36
C ALA A 268 -8.66 -11.87 3.93
N GLY A 269 -8.91 -12.12 5.20
CA GLY A 269 -9.79 -11.37 6.09
C GLY A 269 -8.97 -10.64 7.16
N LEU A 270 -9.65 -9.96 8.07
CA LEU A 270 -9.00 -9.23 9.18
C LEU A 270 -8.14 -10.14 10.05
N TYR A 271 -8.62 -11.33 10.34
CA TYR A 271 -7.92 -12.34 11.15
C TYR A 271 -6.57 -12.75 10.53
N THR A 272 -6.44 -12.65 9.22
CA THR A 272 -5.20 -12.97 8.50
C THR A 272 -4.08 -12.05 8.95
N TYR A 273 -4.33 -10.75 8.93
CA TYR A 273 -3.33 -9.74 9.31
C TYR A 273 -3.05 -9.71 10.81
N LEU A 274 -4.08 -9.96 11.64
CA LEU A 274 -3.93 -10.05 13.10
C LEU A 274 -3.05 -11.23 13.54
N GLY A 275 -2.96 -12.28 12.74
CA GLY A 275 -2.17 -13.47 13.05
C GLY A 275 -0.80 -13.50 12.37
N ASN A 276 -0.33 -12.41 11.76
CA ASN A 276 1.01 -12.34 11.18
C ASN A 276 1.99 -11.82 12.25
N GLU A 277 2.89 -12.67 12.74
CA GLU A 277 3.77 -12.41 13.88
C GLU A 277 4.66 -11.18 13.65
N HIS A 278 5.16 -11.03 12.44
CA HIS A 278 6.08 -9.95 12.08
C HIS A 278 5.39 -8.69 11.53
N PHE A 279 4.06 -8.65 11.46
CA PHE A 279 3.32 -7.51 10.89
C PHE A 279 3.69 -6.18 11.54
N LEU A 280 3.70 -6.13 12.90
CA LEU A 280 4.07 -4.91 13.62
C LEU A 280 5.56 -4.59 13.53
N ARG A 281 6.41 -5.59 13.49
CA ARG A 281 7.85 -5.41 13.30
C ARG A 281 8.12 -4.71 11.98
N ASP A 282 7.59 -5.25 10.90
CA ASP A 282 7.82 -4.72 9.55
C ASP A 282 7.23 -3.30 9.41
N LEU A 283 6.05 -3.06 9.99
CA LEU A 283 5.42 -1.75 9.95
C LEU A 283 6.18 -0.67 10.74
N ARG A 284 6.92 -1.05 11.80
CA ARG A 284 7.76 -0.12 12.57
C ARG A 284 9.02 0.32 11.84
N ILE A 285 9.45 -0.41 10.82
CA ILE A 285 10.61 -0.05 10.01
C ILE A 285 10.29 1.20 9.17
N HIS A 286 9.10 1.21 8.55
CA HIS A 286 8.57 2.37 7.83
C HIS A 286 7.15 2.69 8.31
N PRO A 287 7.01 3.49 9.38
CA PRO A 287 5.70 3.81 9.96
C PRO A 287 4.75 4.46 8.94
N PRO A 288 3.47 4.09 8.94
CA PRO A 288 2.50 4.63 7.99
C PRO A 288 2.07 6.05 8.34
N ASP A 289 1.96 6.93 7.34
CA ASP A 289 1.28 8.23 7.43
C ASP A 289 -0.20 8.11 7.07
N LEU A 290 -0.52 7.22 6.11
CA LEU A 290 -1.88 6.81 5.77
C LEU A 290 -1.98 5.29 5.76
N PHE A 291 -3.04 4.75 6.37
CA PHE A 291 -3.33 3.32 6.32
C PHE A 291 -4.77 3.07 5.87
N VAL A 292 -4.93 2.40 4.72
CA VAL A 292 -6.22 2.12 4.08
C VAL A 292 -6.59 0.66 4.29
N PHE A 293 -7.78 0.44 4.86
CA PHE A 293 -8.34 -0.89 5.10
C PHE A 293 -9.36 -1.25 4.02
N SER A 294 -8.96 -2.03 3.02
CA SER A 294 -9.84 -2.61 1.99
C SER A 294 -10.00 -4.12 2.20
N VAL A 295 -10.15 -4.51 3.45
CA VAL A 295 -10.36 -5.88 3.91
C VAL A 295 -11.78 -6.03 4.45
N GLY A 296 -12.37 -7.22 4.31
CA GLY A 296 -13.73 -7.46 4.83
C GLY A 296 -14.58 -8.31 3.91
N THR A 297 -14.35 -8.29 2.59
CA THR A 297 -15.12 -9.15 1.66
C THR A 297 -15.10 -10.62 2.10
N ASN A 298 -13.92 -11.16 2.45
CA ASN A 298 -13.79 -12.55 2.87
C ASN A 298 -14.36 -12.81 4.27
N ASP A 299 -14.33 -11.82 5.17
CA ASP A 299 -14.94 -11.92 6.50
C ASP A 299 -16.46 -12.07 6.40
N ALA A 300 -17.09 -11.42 5.42
CA ALA A 300 -18.52 -11.43 5.19
C ALA A 300 -18.97 -12.48 4.15
N TYR A 301 -18.06 -13.16 3.47
CA TYR A 301 -18.38 -14.16 2.44
C TYR A 301 -18.81 -15.48 3.09
N THR A 302 -19.94 -15.41 3.78
CA THR A 302 -20.51 -16.51 4.55
C THR A 302 -22.04 -16.37 4.60
N SER A 303 -22.75 -17.39 5.18
CA SER A 303 -24.19 -17.28 5.37
C SER A 303 -24.55 -16.10 6.27
N TYR A 304 -25.74 -15.55 6.10
CA TYR A 304 -26.23 -14.43 6.92
C TYR A 304 -26.19 -14.74 8.43
N ALA A 305 -26.54 -15.98 8.81
CA ALA A 305 -26.54 -16.44 10.21
C ALA A 305 -25.12 -16.64 10.77
N SER A 306 -24.14 -16.95 9.92
CA SER A 306 -22.76 -17.23 10.35
C SER A 306 -21.91 -15.97 10.50
N PHE A 307 -22.28 -14.86 9.85
CA PHE A 307 -21.56 -13.61 10.00
C PHE A 307 -21.83 -12.96 11.35
N ASN A 308 -20.79 -12.74 12.14
CA ASN A 308 -20.88 -12.09 13.44
C ASN A 308 -20.29 -10.66 13.40
N PRO A 309 -21.14 -9.61 13.38
CA PRO A 309 -20.68 -8.22 13.35
C PRO A 309 -19.81 -7.80 14.55
N LEU A 310 -20.02 -8.42 15.73
CA LEU A 310 -19.22 -8.08 16.92
C LEU A 310 -17.80 -8.61 16.80
N VAL A 311 -17.61 -9.82 16.26
CA VAL A 311 -16.31 -10.39 15.97
C VAL A 311 -15.61 -9.56 14.89
N TYR A 312 -16.32 -9.20 13.82
CA TYR A 312 -15.80 -8.33 12.76
C TYR A 312 -15.35 -6.98 13.32
N LYS A 313 -16.17 -6.34 14.18
CA LYS A 313 -15.84 -5.10 14.86
C LYS A 313 -14.59 -5.22 15.71
N SER A 314 -14.50 -6.26 16.54
CA SER A 314 -13.35 -6.49 17.42
C SER A 314 -12.06 -6.68 16.64
N ASN A 315 -12.09 -7.46 15.55
CA ASN A 315 -10.93 -7.71 14.71
C ASN A 315 -10.46 -6.42 14.01
N LEU A 316 -11.40 -5.66 13.41
CA LEU A 316 -11.08 -4.40 12.74
C LEU A 316 -10.50 -3.39 13.71
N GLU A 317 -11.12 -3.22 14.88
CA GLU A 317 -10.65 -2.30 15.92
C GLU A 317 -9.27 -2.71 16.46
N SER A 318 -9.02 -4.01 16.63
CA SER A 318 -7.70 -4.51 17.05
C SER A 318 -6.62 -4.15 16.06
N LEU A 319 -6.89 -4.35 14.75
CA LEU A 319 -5.93 -4.02 13.71
C LEU A 319 -5.70 -2.49 13.62
N MET A 320 -6.74 -1.68 13.76
CA MET A 320 -6.62 -0.21 13.85
C MET A 320 -5.72 0.21 15.02
N LYS A 321 -5.92 -0.37 16.21
CA LYS A 321 -5.09 -0.10 17.39
C LYS A 321 -3.64 -0.51 17.18
N MET A 322 -3.38 -1.62 16.50
CA MET A 322 -2.02 -2.03 16.13
C MET A 322 -1.33 -0.96 15.28
N ILE A 323 -2.00 -0.43 14.24
CA ILE A 323 -1.45 0.63 13.39
C ILE A 323 -1.17 1.90 14.20
N LEU A 324 -2.14 2.35 15.01
CA LEU A 324 -2.00 3.55 15.85
C LEU A 324 -0.94 3.38 16.95
N SER A 325 -0.60 2.14 17.35
CA SER A 325 0.52 1.90 18.28
C SER A 325 1.89 2.11 17.62
N VAL A 326 1.96 2.02 16.30
CA VAL A 326 3.18 2.31 15.53
C VAL A 326 3.30 3.80 15.25
N ASN A 327 2.24 4.42 14.73
CA ASN A 327 2.17 5.86 14.52
C ASN A 327 0.82 6.40 15.00
N PRO A 328 0.75 7.04 16.18
CA PRO A 328 -0.50 7.63 16.71
C PRO A 328 -1.10 8.73 15.81
N LYS A 329 -0.29 9.32 14.92
CA LYS A 329 -0.72 10.36 13.96
C LYS A 329 -1.14 9.78 12.60
N CYS A 330 -1.04 8.47 12.40
CA CYS A 330 -1.44 7.84 11.15
C CYS A 330 -2.90 8.13 10.83
N ALA A 331 -3.17 8.64 9.64
CA ALA A 331 -4.52 8.76 9.13
C ALA A 331 -5.05 7.37 8.74
N LEU A 332 -6.22 6.98 9.23
CA LEU A 332 -6.85 5.70 8.88
C LEU A 332 -8.03 5.94 7.95
N LEU A 333 -8.10 5.19 6.85
CA LEU A 333 -9.25 5.15 5.94
C LEU A 333 -9.88 3.76 5.98
N LEU A 334 -11.12 3.68 6.40
CA LEU A 334 -11.90 2.46 6.30
C LEU A 334 -12.67 2.45 4.97
N THR A 335 -12.58 1.37 4.21
CA THR A 335 -13.40 1.24 3.00
C THR A 335 -14.51 0.22 3.23
N VAL A 336 -15.73 0.54 2.78
CA VAL A 336 -16.82 -0.44 2.75
C VAL A 336 -16.60 -1.35 1.53
N PRO A 337 -16.57 -2.69 1.70
CA PRO A 337 -16.42 -3.61 0.57
C PRO A 337 -17.50 -3.41 -0.51
N ASN A 338 -17.21 -3.83 -1.72
CA ASN A 338 -18.19 -3.80 -2.80
C ASN A 338 -19.38 -4.75 -2.54
N ASP A 339 -20.52 -4.43 -3.14
CA ASP A 339 -21.61 -5.40 -3.25
C ASP A 339 -21.13 -6.67 -3.97
N ASN A 340 -21.60 -7.81 -3.50
CA ASN A 340 -21.21 -9.10 -4.03
C ASN A 340 -22.33 -10.15 -3.82
N GLN A 341 -22.13 -11.32 -4.39
CA GLN A 341 -23.05 -12.44 -4.17
C GLN A 341 -22.37 -13.58 -3.41
N PHE A 342 -23.07 -14.13 -2.45
CA PHE A 342 -22.72 -15.38 -1.79
C PHE A 342 -23.60 -16.51 -2.35
N HIS A 343 -22.99 -17.49 -3.02
CA HIS A 343 -23.72 -18.58 -3.69
C HIS A 343 -24.86 -18.09 -4.60
N ASN A 344 -24.56 -17.13 -5.49
CA ASN A 344 -25.52 -16.52 -6.44
C ASN A 344 -26.71 -15.78 -5.79
N THR A 345 -26.58 -15.41 -4.52
CA THR A 345 -27.56 -14.59 -3.80
C THR A 345 -26.90 -13.30 -3.30
N PRO A 346 -27.55 -12.13 -3.42
CA PRO A 346 -27.00 -10.88 -2.91
C PRO A 346 -26.58 -11.01 -1.43
N ASN A 347 -25.33 -10.65 -1.13
CA ASN A 347 -24.74 -10.82 0.19
C ASN A 347 -25.14 -9.68 1.13
N LYS A 348 -26.16 -9.92 1.96
CA LYS A 348 -26.64 -8.94 2.93
C LYS A 348 -25.66 -8.64 4.07
N ASN A 349 -24.56 -9.39 4.20
CA ASN A 349 -23.58 -9.14 5.24
C ASN A 349 -22.76 -7.88 4.97
N THR A 350 -22.64 -7.44 3.71
CA THR A 350 -21.94 -6.19 3.38
C THR A 350 -22.58 -4.97 4.05
N GLU A 351 -23.92 -4.93 4.10
CA GLU A 351 -24.63 -3.87 4.83
C GLU A 351 -24.35 -3.91 6.34
N ARG A 352 -24.28 -5.11 6.94
CA ARG A 352 -23.92 -5.27 8.35
C ARG A 352 -22.48 -4.86 8.64
N GLN A 353 -21.56 -5.10 7.71
CA GLN A 353 -20.18 -4.58 7.80
C GLN A 353 -20.14 -3.07 7.70
N ARG A 354 -20.87 -2.47 6.74
CA ARG A 354 -20.98 -1.03 6.58
C ARG A 354 -21.37 -0.34 7.89
N GLN A 355 -22.36 -0.87 8.59
CA GLN A 355 -22.80 -0.33 9.89
C GLN A 355 -21.69 -0.40 10.95
N VAL A 356 -20.93 -1.49 11.02
CA VAL A 356 -19.78 -1.63 11.93
C VAL A 356 -18.68 -0.63 11.55
N ILE A 357 -18.37 -0.49 10.26
CA ILE A 357 -17.35 0.42 9.75
C ILE A 357 -17.71 1.88 10.12
N ILE A 358 -18.98 2.28 9.92
CA ILE A 358 -19.48 3.61 10.30
C ILE A 358 -19.34 3.85 11.81
N GLN A 359 -19.72 2.87 12.64
CA GLN A 359 -19.56 2.99 14.09
C GLN A 359 -18.10 3.22 14.53
N LEU A 360 -17.16 2.47 13.95
CA LEU A 360 -15.74 2.63 14.25
C LEU A 360 -15.21 3.96 13.72
N ALA A 361 -15.61 4.35 12.51
CA ALA A 361 -15.22 5.63 11.92
C ALA A 361 -15.66 6.83 12.80
N GLN A 362 -16.88 6.80 13.32
CA GLN A 362 -17.37 7.80 14.28
C GLN A 362 -16.58 7.77 15.59
N GLN A 363 -16.35 6.59 16.16
CA GLN A 363 -15.63 6.41 17.42
C GLN A 363 -14.19 6.93 17.36
N TYR A 364 -13.51 6.73 16.21
CA TYR A 364 -12.10 7.08 16.01
C TYR A 364 -11.90 8.36 15.21
N GLN A 365 -12.96 9.12 14.92
CA GLN A 365 -12.94 10.38 14.18
C GLN A 365 -12.21 10.29 12.83
N MET A 366 -12.45 9.20 12.10
CA MET A 366 -11.86 8.95 10.80
C MET A 366 -12.93 8.87 9.70
N PRO A 367 -12.59 9.11 8.43
CA PRO A 367 -13.51 8.96 7.33
C PRO A 367 -13.66 7.51 6.87
N ILE A 368 -14.70 7.29 6.09
CA ILE A 368 -14.88 6.09 5.29
C ILE A 368 -14.89 6.43 3.80
N TRP A 369 -14.52 5.46 2.97
CA TRP A 369 -14.86 5.42 1.56
C TRP A 369 -15.91 4.34 1.33
N ASP A 370 -17.16 4.78 1.20
CA ASP A 370 -18.31 3.87 1.10
C ASP A 370 -18.50 3.37 -0.32
N PHE A 371 -17.65 2.43 -0.74
CA PHE A 371 -17.72 1.90 -2.09
C PHE A 371 -18.99 1.08 -2.36
N TYR A 372 -19.57 0.45 -1.33
CA TYR A 372 -20.88 -0.20 -1.43
C TYR A 372 -21.99 0.78 -1.81
N GLY A 373 -22.02 1.95 -1.15
CA GLY A 373 -22.96 3.02 -1.47
C GLY A 373 -22.74 3.57 -2.87
N ILE A 374 -21.48 3.82 -3.25
CA ILE A 374 -21.10 4.32 -4.59
C ILE A 374 -21.56 3.36 -5.69
N MET A 375 -21.51 2.05 -5.45
CA MET A 375 -21.96 1.04 -6.42
C MET A 375 -23.49 1.01 -6.62
N GLY A 376 -24.30 1.55 -5.70
CA GLY A 376 -25.76 1.46 -5.69
C GLY A 376 -26.30 0.39 -4.73
N GLU A 377 -25.54 0.03 -3.69
CA GLU A 377 -25.93 -0.85 -2.57
C GLU A 377 -26.27 -2.30 -2.99
N LEU A 378 -27.18 -2.95 -2.24
CA LEU A 378 -27.51 -4.37 -2.38
C LEU A 378 -28.09 -4.69 -3.77
N GLY A 379 -27.46 -5.61 -4.47
CA GLY A 379 -27.85 -6.05 -5.82
C GLY A 379 -27.16 -5.27 -6.95
N SER A 380 -26.40 -4.25 -6.63
CA SER A 380 -25.64 -3.46 -7.63
C SER A 380 -24.61 -4.29 -8.39
N SER A 381 -24.07 -5.35 -7.81
CA SER A 381 -23.15 -6.29 -8.47
C SER A 381 -23.74 -6.91 -9.75
N LEU A 382 -25.08 -7.10 -9.82
CA LEU A 382 -25.77 -7.53 -11.05
C LEU A 382 -25.70 -6.48 -12.14
N ILE A 383 -25.91 -5.21 -11.80
CA ILE A 383 -25.87 -4.07 -12.71
C ILE A 383 -24.45 -3.88 -13.23
N TRP A 384 -23.47 -3.89 -12.33
CA TRP A 384 -22.05 -3.77 -12.68
C TRP A 384 -21.59 -4.91 -13.57
N LYS A 385 -22.02 -6.16 -13.32
CA LYS A 385 -21.72 -7.28 -14.20
C LYS A 385 -22.36 -7.14 -15.58
N LYS A 386 -23.64 -6.72 -15.64
CA LYS A 386 -24.37 -6.51 -16.90
C LYS A 386 -23.66 -5.49 -17.78
N ASN A 387 -22.98 -4.50 -17.18
CA ASN A 387 -22.19 -3.47 -17.86
C ASN A 387 -20.71 -3.85 -18.07
N GLY A 388 -20.33 -5.10 -17.87
CA GLY A 388 -18.98 -5.60 -18.13
C GLY A 388 -17.94 -5.17 -17.10
N LEU A 389 -18.34 -4.64 -15.94
CA LEU A 389 -17.45 -4.14 -14.89
C LEU A 389 -17.09 -5.20 -13.85
N MET A 390 -17.92 -6.23 -13.66
CA MET A 390 -17.66 -7.35 -12.76
C MET A 390 -17.57 -8.68 -13.50
N LYS A 391 -16.79 -9.62 -12.92
CA LYS A 391 -16.66 -11.00 -13.40
C LYS A 391 -17.93 -11.81 -13.11
N SER A 392 -17.96 -13.04 -13.63
CA SER A 392 -19.10 -13.96 -13.45
C SER A 392 -19.28 -14.47 -12.03
N ASP A 393 -18.28 -14.31 -11.18
CA ASP A 393 -18.35 -14.67 -9.75
C ASP A 393 -19.08 -13.62 -8.88
N TYR A 394 -19.40 -12.46 -9.46
CA TYR A 394 -20.05 -11.33 -8.76
C TYR A 394 -19.29 -10.82 -7.52
N VAL A 395 -18.00 -11.11 -7.42
CA VAL A 395 -17.10 -10.65 -6.35
C VAL A 395 -16.01 -9.77 -6.93
N HIS A 396 -15.34 -10.25 -7.99
CA HIS A 396 -14.19 -9.58 -8.58
C HIS A 396 -14.60 -8.71 -9.78
N PHE A 397 -13.85 -7.64 -9.98
CA PHE A 397 -14.03 -6.76 -11.13
C PHE A 397 -13.28 -7.28 -12.37
N THR A 398 -13.74 -6.88 -13.54
CA THR A 398 -12.95 -6.93 -14.76
C THR A 398 -11.83 -5.89 -14.70
N SER A 399 -10.88 -5.91 -15.63
CA SER A 399 -9.85 -4.87 -15.70
C SER A 399 -10.49 -3.48 -15.81
N VAL A 400 -11.52 -3.32 -16.66
CA VAL A 400 -12.26 -2.05 -16.80
C VAL A 400 -12.90 -1.62 -15.48
N GLY A 401 -13.54 -2.56 -14.76
CA GLY A 401 -14.15 -2.26 -13.46
C GLY A 401 -13.13 -1.87 -12.39
N TYR A 402 -11.94 -2.48 -12.41
CA TYR A 402 -10.87 -2.07 -11.50
C TYR A 402 -10.31 -0.68 -11.82
N HIS A 403 -10.10 -0.34 -13.10
CA HIS A 403 -9.67 1.01 -13.49
C HIS A 403 -10.71 2.07 -13.12
N LEU A 404 -12.00 1.76 -13.31
CA LEU A 404 -13.08 2.63 -12.84
C LEU A 404 -13.02 2.83 -11.31
N LYS A 405 -12.84 1.75 -10.54
CA LYS A 405 -12.67 1.83 -9.08
C LYS A 405 -11.45 2.67 -8.70
N GLY A 406 -10.35 2.57 -9.46
CA GLY A 406 -9.15 3.41 -9.28
C GLY A 406 -9.46 4.89 -9.51
N THR A 407 -10.16 5.22 -10.59
CA THR A 407 -10.60 6.60 -10.90
C THR A 407 -11.50 7.16 -9.77
N LEU A 408 -12.46 6.37 -9.29
CA LEU A 408 -13.33 6.76 -8.19
C LEU A 408 -12.54 7.06 -6.90
N LEU A 409 -11.54 6.23 -6.56
CA LEU A 409 -10.68 6.47 -5.39
C LEU A 409 -9.83 7.75 -5.55
N ILE A 410 -9.24 7.96 -6.73
CA ILE A 410 -8.48 9.16 -7.07
C ILE A 410 -9.35 10.41 -6.90
N ASN A 411 -10.58 10.38 -7.42
CA ASN A 411 -11.51 11.49 -7.33
C ASN A 411 -11.93 11.79 -5.88
N ALA A 412 -12.20 10.76 -5.08
CA ALA A 412 -12.50 10.92 -3.66
C ALA A 412 -11.32 11.54 -2.89
N PHE A 413 -10.09 11.09 -3.16
CA PHE A 413 -8.87 11.65 -2.56
C PHE A 413 -8.64 13.11 -3.01
N THR A 414 -8.86 13.43 -4.27
CA THR A 414 -8.73 14.80 -4.79
C THR A 414 -9.77 15.73 -4.16
N LYS A 415 -11.02 15.29 -4.01
CA LYS A 415 -12.07 16.04 -3.29
C LYS A 415 -11.66 16.33 -1.84
N TYR A 416 -11.06 15.33 -1.15
CA TYR A 416 -10.54 15.52 0.20
C TYR A 416 -9.47 16.62 0.25
N LEU A 417 -8.48 16.60 -0.64
CA LEU A 417 -7.42 17.61 -0.67
C LEU A 417 -7.99 19.01 -0.91
N SER A 418 -8.93 19.14 -1.85
CA SER A 418 -9.59 20.42 -2.17
C SER A 418 -10.43 20.96 -1.01
N ALA A 419 -11.19 20.09 -0.31
CA ALA A 419 -12.03 20.49 0.80
C ALA A 419 -11.21 21.01 2.00
N PHE A 420 -10.10 20.38 2.32
CA PHE A 420 -9.22 20.85 3.40
C PHE A 420 -8.48 22.14 3.04
N GLU A 421 -8.18 22.37 1.77
CA GLU A 421 -7.65 23.66 1.30
C GLU A 421 -8.67 24.80 1.49
N GLU A 422 -9.94 24.56 1.14
CA GLU A 422 -11.00 25.56 1.27
C GLU A 422 -11.28 25.93 2.73
N MET A 423 -11.23 24.98 3.65
CA MET A 423 -11.42 25.24 5.09
C MET A 423 -10.35 26.14 5.71
N ARG A 424 -9.20 26.31 5.05
CA ARG A 424 -8.07 27.16 5.51
C ARG A 424 -8.10 28.58 4.95
N LYS A 425 -8.95 28.85 3.96
CA LYS A 425 -9.16 30.19 3.39
C LYS A 425 -10.16 30.98 4.21
#